data_cbdc3218dd50783cd1ea3d1def59e20c
#
_entry.id   cbdc3218dd50783cd1ea3d1def59e20c
#
_cell.length_a   1.000
_cell.length_b   1.000
_cell.length_c   1.000
_cell.angle_alpha   90.00
_cell.angle_beta   90.00
_cell.angle_gamma   90.00
#
_symmetry.space_group_name_H-M   'P 1'
#
loop_
_entity.id
_entity.type
_entity.pdbx_description
1 polymer ?
#
loop_
_entity_poly.entity_id
_entity_poly.type
_entity_poly.pdbx_seq_one_letter_code
_entity_poly.pdbx_strand_id
1 'polypeptide(L)'
;MDWNFLTTLQFDSLDLDARDREILDALAQKLQDNYPYAAPEYAGQMIKPPHHLAQAAHWMTSFINPNNHALDGGKATSALELECIQALGAMIGYDQPLGHLTSGGTVANLEALWVARQNQPTTKVLASAQSHYTHQRMSEVLGMEFGAIGADEHGRMDLGQLEQTLKTLAAAGRTATIVATMGTTGMGAVDPLHDILELAGVYGARVHADAAYGGYFKLCALNEAGDEAAFAALGRADSVVIDPHKHGLQPYGCGAVLFKNPKEGKFYKHDSPYTYFTSDQLHLGEITLECSRPGAAAEALWATLQKFPLDKGGEFAQRLEHSLAAARGLTQSLEDEGYWVMDPALDICVFSKKGLKASEVSAENREFFEEQARAGVHLALFK
;
A
#
# COMPACT_ATOMS: atom_id res chain seq x y z
N MET A 1 -21.84 11.26 3.26
CA MET A 1 -22.43 10.90 1.94
C MET A 1 -23.66 10.08 2.22
N ASP A 2 -24.77 10.47 1.64
CA ASP A 2 -25.99 9.69 1.74
C ASP A 2 -25.92 8.53 0.74
N TRP A 3 -26.04 7.30 1.22
CA TRP A 3 -26.01 6.09 0.38
C TRP A 3 -27.31 5.89 -0.44
N ASN A 4 -28.28 6.79 -0.32
CA ASN A 4 -29.54 6.71 -1.07
C ASN A 4 -29.35 6.68 -2.60
N PHE A 5 -28.19 7.18 -3.10
CA PHE A 5 -27.90 7.08 -4.53
C PHE A 5 -27.86 5.63 -5.05
N LEU A 6 -27.55 4.64 -4.18
CA LEU A 6 -27.51 3.22 -4.58
C LEU A 6 -28.88 2.72 -5.04
N THR A 7 -29.96 3.30 -4.51
CA THR A 7 -31.35 2.96 -4.92
C THR A 7 -31.76 3.60 -6.24
N THR A 8 -30.96 4.56 -6.73
CA THR A 8 -31.22 5.27 -7.98
C THR A 8 -30.31 4.84 -9.12
N LEU A 9 -29.43 3.84 -8.89
CA LEU A 9 -28.58 3.29 -9.94
C LEU A 9 -29.46 2.64 -11.02
N GLN A 10 -29.18 2.98 -12.27
CA GLN A 10 -29.86 2.41 -13.44
C GLN A 10 -28.94 1.39 -14.12
N PHE A 11 -29.49 0.22 -14.38
CA PHE A 11 -28.81 -0.90 -15.02
C PHE A 11 -29.50 -1.25 -16.35
N ASP A 12 -29.91 -0.23 -17.11
CA ASP A 12 -30.72 -0.38 -18.32
C ASP A 12 -30.00 -1.18 -19.44
N SER A 13 -28.66 -1.26 -19.35
CA SER A 13 -27.85 -2.09 -20.26
C SER A 13 -27.83 -3.58 -19.90
N LEU A 14 -28.40 -3.95 -18.74
CA LEU A 14 -28.48 -5.33 -18.28
C LEU A 14 -29.92 -5.83 -18.44
N ASP A 15 -30.07 -7.06 -18.91
CA ASP A 15 -31.38 -7.75 -19.02
C ASP A 15 -31.78 -8.28 -17.63
N LEU A 16 -32.29 -7.40 -16.78
CA LEU A 16 -32.72 -7.70 -15.41
C LEU A 16 -34.25 -7.83 -15.34
N ASP A 17 -34.70 -8.96 -14.79
CA ASP A 17 -36.11 -9.18 -14.52
C ASP A 17 -36.60 -8.45 -13.23
N ALA A 18 -37.87 -8.59 -12.91
CA ALA A 18 -38.47 -7.95 -11.71
C ALA A 18 -37.85 -8.50 -10.41
N ARG A 19 -37.50 -9.78 -10.38
CA ARG A 19 -36.90 -10.42 -9.21
C ARG A 19 -35.46 -9.93 -8.98
N ASP A 20 -34.69 -9.76 -10.07
CA ASP A 20 -33.34 -9.20 -10.01
C ASP A 20 -33.36 -7.78 -9.42
N ARG A 21 -34.31 -6.95 -9.84
CA ARG A 21 -34.47 -5.58 -9.32
C ARG A 21 -34.81 -5.56 -7.82
N GLU A 22 -35.74 -6.41 -7.38
CA GLU A 22 -36.06 -6.58 -5.95
C GLU A 22 -34.81 -6.96 -5.11
N ILE A 23 -33.96 -7.85 -5.65
CA ILE A 23 -32.71 -8.26 -4.98
C ILE A 23 -31.73 -7.09 -4.91
N LEU A 24 -31.57 -6.32 -5.98
CA LEU A 24 -30.69 -5.16 -5.99
C LEU A 24 -31.17 -4.06 -5.05
N ASP A 25 -32.47 -3.83 -4.97
CA ASP A 25 -33.06 -2.87 -4.01
C ASP A 25 -32.79 -3.30 -2.57
N ALA A 26 -32.98 -4.58 -2.27
CA ALA A 26 -32.67 -5.12 -0.95
C ALA A 26 -31.17 -5.03 -0.62
N LEU A 27 -30.29 -5.25 -1.61
CA LEU A 27 -28.85 -5.07 -1.46
C LEU A 27 -28.49 -3.61 -1.19
N ALA A 28 -29.05 -2.67 -1.96
CA ALA A 28 -28.82 -1.25 -1.79
C ALA A 28 -29.22 -0.77 -0.38
N GLN A 29 -30.36 -1.29 0.16
CA GLN A 29 -30.77 -1.02 1.54
C GLN A 29 -29.76 -1.54 2.57
N LYS A 30 -29.24 -2.75 2.38
CA LYS A 30 -28.21 -3.32 3.28
C LYS A 30 -26.90 -2.53 3.25
N LEU A 31 -26.49 -2.04 2.08
CA LEU A 31 -25.28 -1.26 1.91
C LEU A 31 -25.35 0.13 2.57
N GLN A 32 -26.54 0.63 2.91
CA GLN A 32 -26.71 1.86 3.67
C GLN A 32 -26.18 1.78 5.11
N ASP A 33 -25.96 0.58 5.64
CA ASP A 33 -25.34 0.36 6.96
C ASP A 33 -23.81 0.58 6.98
N ASN A 34 -23.21 0.93 5.84
CA ASN A 34 -21.81 1.31 5.79
C ASN A 34 -21.56 2.72 6.35
N TYR A 35 -20.37 2.93 6.89
CA TYR A 35 -19.91 4.28 7.24
C TYR A 35 -19.85 5.17 5.97
N PRO A 36 -20.03 6.49 6.13
CA PRO A 36 -20.00 7.42 5.00
C PRO A 36 -18.56 7.70 4.54
N TYR A 37 -17.88 6.71 4.00
CA TYR A 37 -16.45 6.73 3.69
C TYR A 37 -15.98 7.91 2.82
N ALA A 38 -16.85 8.50 2.03
CA ALA A 38 -16.54 9.65 1.19
C ALA A 38 -16.93 11.00 1.82
N ALA A 39 -17.51 10.99 3.03
CA ALA A 39 -17.89 12.22 3.72
C ALA A 39 -16.69 12.90 4.39
N PRO A 40 -16.67 14.24 4.49
CA PRO A 40 -15.60 14.96 5.20
C PRO A 40 -15.45 14.57 6.68
N GLU A 41 -16.53 14.09 7.28
CA GLU A 41 -16.57 13.63 8.68
C GLU A 41 -15.95 12.26 8.89
N TYR A 42 -15.54 11.56 7.81
CA TYR A 42 -14.87 10.28 7.88
C TYR A 42 -13.35 10.45 7.75
N ALA A 43 -12.64 10.39 8.87
CA ALA A 43 -11.19 10.38 8.97
C ALA A 43 -10.68 9.10 9.66
N GLY A 44 -11.37 7.98 9.42
CA GLY A 44 -11.07 6.69 10.03
C GLY A 44 -9.99 5.92 9.30
N GLN A 45 -10.34 4.76 8.73
CA GLN A 45 -9.42 3.92 8.00
C GLN A 45 -8.91 4.57 6.70
N MET A 46 -7.82 4.04 6.12
CA MET A 46 -7.23 4.49 4.86
C MET A 46 -8.12 4.22 3.63
N ILE A 47 -9.43 4.40 3.77
CA ILE A 47 -10.43 4.18 2.74
C ILE A 47 -10.69 5.51 2.05
N LYS A 48 -10.33 5.58 0.76
CA LYS A 48 -10.61 6.74 -0.09
C LYS A 48 -11.54 6.31 -1.22
N PRO A 49 -12.52 7.13 -1.61
CA PRO A 49 -13.35 6.82 -2.77
C PRO A 49 -12.46 6.68 -4.00
N PRO A 50 -12.65 5.64 -4.83
CA PRO A 50 -11.94 5.55 -6.08
C PRO A 50 -12.37 6.67 -7.04
N HIS A 51 -11.50 7.06 -7.95
CA HIS A 51 -11.84 8.05 -8.97
C HIS A 51 -12.95 7.51 -9.91
N HIS A 52 -13.86 8.36 -10.35
CA HIS A 52 -14.99 7.96 -11.21
C HIS A 52 -14.55 7.25 -12.50
N LEU A 53 -13.41 7.66 -13.08
CA LEU A 53 -12.86 6.99 -14.25
C LEU A 53 -12.41 5.56 -13.91
N ALA A 54 -11.78 5.35 -12.73
CA ALA A 54 -11.40 4.01 -12.27
C ALA A 54 -12.63 3.13 -12.02
N GLN A 55 -13.69 3.69 -11.42
CA GLN A 55 -14.97 2.98 -11.23
C GLN A 55 -15.58 2.58 -12.56
N ALA A 56 -15.63 3.49 -13.53
CA ALA A 56 -16.21 3.23 -14.85
C ALA A 56 -15.41 2.17 -15.63
N ALA A 57 -14.09 2.26 -15.62
CA ALA A 57 -13.22 1.27 -16.27
C ALA A 57 -13.36 -0.10 -15.62
N HIS A 58 -13.35 -0.16 -14.28
CA HIS A 58 -13.55 -1.40 -13.54
C HIS A 58 -14.91 -2.06 -13.86
N TRP A 59 -15.97 -1.26 -13.87
CA TRP A 59 -17.30 -1.74 -14.23
C TRP A 59 -17.38 -2.22 -15.69
N MET A 60 -16.81 -1.46 -16.63
CA MET A 60 -16.75 -1.85 -18.05
C MET A 60 -16.06 -3.21 -18.23
N THR A 61 -14.98 -3.46 -17.49
CA THR A 61 -14.23 -4.70 -17.54
C THR A 61 -15.03 -5.89 -17.00
N SER A 62 -15.95 -5.66 -16.07
CA SER A 62 -16.80 -6.73 -15.51
C SER A 62 -17.66 -7.44 -16.56
N PHE A 63 -18.01 -6.76 -17.66
CA PHE A 63 -18.76 -7.36 -18.78
C PHE A 63 -17.91 -8.35 -19.60
N ILE A 64 -16.59 -8.21 -19.56
CA ILE A 64 -15.64 -9.09 -20.26
C ILE A 64 -15.14 -10.19 -19.33
N ASN A 65 -15.04 -9.86 -18.02
CA ASN A 65 -14.56 -10.74 -16.94
C ASN A 65 -13.21 -11.41 -17.23
N PRO A 66 -12.15 -10.65 -17.60
CA PRO A 66 -10.86 -11.20 -17.97
C PRO A 66 -10.11 -11.71 -16.74
N ASN A 67 -9.32 -12.79 -16.96
CA ASN A 67 -8.47 -13.40 -15.95
C ASN A 67 -6.98 -13.16 -16.29
N ASN A 68 -6.30 -12.32 -15.54
CA ASN A 68 -4.88 -12.04 -15.72
C ASN A 68 -3.95 -13.15 -15.19
N HIS A 69 -4.47 -14.37 -15.06
CA HIS A 69 -3.65 -15.53 -14.77
C HIS A 69 -2.62 -15.80 -15.87
N ALA A 70 -3.04 -15.68 -17.14
CA ALA A 70 -2.21 -15.90 -18.32
C ALA A 70 -2.71 -15.03 -19.48
N LEU A 71 -1.88 -14.89 -20.54
CA LEU A 71 -2.20 -14.06 -21.71
C LEU A 71 -3.47 -14.46 -22.43
N ASP A 72 -3.81 -15.75 -22.47
CA ASP A 72 -5.03 -16.26 -23.09
C ASP A 72 -6.29 -15.94 -22.26
N GLY A 73 -6.16 -15.79 -20.95
CA GLY A 73 -7.27 -15.43 -20.06
C GLY A 73 -7.56 -13.93 -20.03
N GLY A 74 -6.57 -13.09 -20.31
CA GLY A 74 -6.66 -11.62 -20.22
C GLY A 74 -5.65 -10.91 -21.13
N LYS A 75 -5.70 -11.19 -22.45
CA LYS A 75 -4.71 -10.70 -23.41
C LYS A 75 -4.53 -9.18 -23.37
N ALA A 76 -5.62 -8.42 -23.42
CA ALA A 76 -5.57 -6.96 -23.36
C ALA A 76 -5.20 -6.47 -21.96
N THR A 77 -5.84 -7.01 -20.92
CA THR A 77 -5.67 -6.57 -19.54
C THR A 77 -4.28 -6.89 -18.98
N SER A 78 -3.65 -7.98 -19.41
CA SER A 78 -2.26 -8.29 -19.07
C SER A 78 -1.28 -7.29 -19.70
N ALA A 79 -1.54 -6.84 -20.93
CA ALA A 79 -0.72 -5.79 -21.56
C ALA A 79 -0.85 -4.46 -20.82
N LEU A 80 -2.08 -4.06 -20.44
CA LEU A 80 -2.33 -2.85 -19.65
C LEU A 80 -1.68 -2.94 -18.26
N GLU A 81 -1.67 -4.12 -17.64
CA GLU A 81 -0.98 -4.35 -16.37
C GLU A 81 0.52 -4.08 -16.50
N LEU A 82 1.17 -4.53 -17.56
CA LEU A 82 2.58 -4.25 -17.82
C LEU A 82 2.85 -2.75 -17.95
N GLU A 83 2.00 -2.01 -18.66
CA GLU A 83 2.12 -0.55 -18.76
C GLU A 83 1.99 0.11 -17.38
N CYS A 84 1.06 -0.34 -16.53
CA CYS A 84 0.92 0.14 -15.16
C CYS A 84 2.17 -0.13 -14.32
N ILE A 85 2.73 -1.33 -14.40
CA ILE A 85 3.95 -1.70 -13.68
C ILE A 85 5.15 -0.88 -14.16
N GLN A 86 5.26 -0.62 -15.46
CA GLN A 86 6.30 0.28 -15.98
C GLN A 86 6.15 1.70 -15.44
N ALA A 87 4.93 2.23 -15.40
CA ALA A 87 4.67 3.57 -14.86
C ALA A 87 5.00 3.67 -13.35
N LEU A 88 4.58 2.68 -12.56
CA LEU A 88 4.91 2.61 -11.13
C LEU A 88 6.41 2.44 -10.92
N GLY A 89 7.06 1.60 -11.71
CA GLY A 89 8.50 1.40 -11.67
C GLY A 89 9.28 2.67 -12.00
N ALA A 90 8.89 3.39 -13.04
CA ALA A 90 9.50 4.67 -13.41
C ALA A 90 9.35 5.71 -12.29
N MET A 91 8.16 5.77 -11.65
CA MET A 91 7.91 6.67 -10.51
C MET A 91 8.88 6.43 -9.37
N ILE A 92 9.15 5.17 -9.00
CA ILE A 92 10.07 4.85 -7.91
C ILE A 92 11.54 4.87 -8.31
N GLY A 93 11.86 4.87 -9.61
CA GLY A 93 13.23 4.92 -10.14
C GLY A 93 13.79 3.56 -10.54
N TYR A 94 12.96 2.59 -10.94
CA TYR A 94 13.39 1.35 -11.56
C TYR A 94 13.41 1.50 -13.09
N ASP A 95 14.53 1.16 -13.72
CA ASP A 95 14.66 1.25 -15.21
C ASP A 95 13.88 0.14 -15.92
N GLN A 96 13.93 -1.07 -15.39
CA GLN A 96 13.27 -2.26 -15.95
C GLN A 96 12.62 -3.06 -14.81
N PRO A 97 11.49 -2.57 -14.28
CA PRO A 97 10.83 -3.25 -13.17
C PRO A 97 10.26 -4.60 -13.62
N LEU A 98 10.45 -5.62 -12.81
CA LEU A 98 9.65 -6.82 -12.86
C LEU A 98 8.57 -6.70 -11.80
N GLY A 99 7.31 -6.96 -12.13
CA GLY A 99 6.24 -6.82 -11.16
C GLY A 99 4.88 -7.16 -11.73
N HIS A 100 3.90 -7.14 -10.85
CA HIS A 100 2.50 -7.31 -11.22
C HIS A 100 1.57 -6.69 -10.17
N LEU A 101 0.28 -6.56 -10.51
CA LEU A 101 -0.74 -6.19 -9.56
C LEU A 101 -1.11 -7.41 -8.69
N THR A 102 -1.46 -7.15 -7.44
CA THR A 102 -1.91 -8.14 -6.46
C THR A 102 -3.27 -7.74 -5.90
N SER A 103 -3.92 -8.63 -5.17
CA SER A 103 -5.16 -8.31 -4.44
C SER A 103 -4.98 -7.28 -3.33
N GLY A 104 -3.74 -6.91 -3.00
CA GLY A 104 -3.40 -5.87 -2.02
C GLY A 104 -2.03 -6.06 -1.38
N GLY A 105 -1.61 -5.08 -0.58
CA GLY A 105 -0.29 -5.02 0.03
C GLY A 105 0.10 -6.25 0.85
N THR A 106 -0.85 -6.95 1.46
CA THR A 106 -0.56 -8.18 2.21
C THR A 106 0.03 -9.28 1.32
N VAL A 107 -0.56 -9.52 0.15
CA VAL A 107 -0.05 -10.52 -0.81
C VAL A 107 1.21 -10.00 -1.48
N ALA A 108 1.25 -8.73 -1.83
CA ALA A 108 2.45 -8.09 -2.40
C ALA A 108 3.67 -8.23 -1.46
N ASN A 109 3.50 -7.98 -0.16
CA ASN A 109 4.54 -8.17 0.86
C ASN A 109 4.90 -9.66 1.05
N LEU A 110 3.91 -10.58 1.01
CA LEU A 110 4.17 -12.02 1.04
C LEU A 110 5.11 -12.43 -0.10
N GLU A 111 4.83 -11.98 -1.31
CA GLU A 111 5.64 -12.31 -2.50
C GLU A 111 7.04 -11.72 -2.42
N ALA A 112 7.17 -10.48 -1.97
CA ALA A 112 8.48 -9.85 -1.77
C ALA A 112 9.34 -10.61 -0.75
N LEU A 113 8.76 -11.04 0.37
CA LEU A 113 9.44 -11.85 1.38
C LEU A 113 9.74 -13.27 0.88
N TRP A 114 8.82 -13.86 0.11
CA TRP A 114 9.06 -15.15 -0.52
C TRP A 114 10.26 -15.10 -1.47
N VAL A 115 10.35 -14.11 -2.34
CA VAL A 115 11.49 -13.89 -3.24
C VAL A 115 12.79 -13.66 -2.44
N ALA A 116 12.71 -12.88 -1.36
CA ALA A 116 13.84 -12.68 -0.47
C ALA A 116 14.38 -14.01 0.11
N ARG A 117 13.49 -14.90 0.56
CA ARG A 117 13.83 -16.24 1.03
C ARG A 117 14.43 -17.12 -0.08
N GLN A 118 13.90 -17.02 -1.31
CA GLN A 118 14.46 -17.77 -2.44
C GLN A 118 15.90 -17.34 -2.76
N ASN A 119 16.20 -16.04 -2.64
CA ASN A 119 17.56 -15.52 -2.80
C ASN A 119 18.48 -15.89 -1.63
N GLN A 120 17.97 -15.83 -0.40
CA GLN A 120 18.73 -16.04 0.84
C GLN A 120 17.92 -16.92 1.81
N PRO A 121 17.99 -18.25 1.70
CA PRO A 121 17.11 -19.18 2.45
C PRO A 121 17.17 -19.08 3.98
N THR A 122 18.28 -18.58 4.54
CA THR A 122 18.47 -18.41 5.99
C THR A 122 18.31 -16.96 6.46
N THR A 123 17.80 -16.09 5.60
CA THR A 123 17.60 -14.68 5.93
C THR A 123 16.59 -14.51 7.07
N LYS A 124 16.87 -13.56 7.98
CA LYS A 124 15.92 -13.13 9.01
C LYS A 124 15.25 -11.86 8.56
N VAL A 125 13.92 -11.80 8.67
CA VAL A 125 13.16 -10.57 8.40
C VAL A 125 13.31 -9.62 9.58
N LEU A 126 13.71 -8.37 9.32
CA LEU A 126 13.81 -7.29 10.30
C LEU A 126 12.89 -6.15 9.86
N ALA A 127 12.00 -5.69 10.73
CA ALA A 127 11.11 -4.58 10.46
C ALA A 127 10.93 -3.73 11.73
N SER A 128 10.58 -2.45 11.57
CA SER A 128 10.25 -1.59 12.71
C SER A 128 9.09 -2.18 13.53
N ALA A 129 9.10 -1.96 14.84
CA ALA A 129 7.97 -2.27 15.71
C ALA A 129 6.68 -1.52 15.30
N GLN A 130 6.81 -0.43 14.54
CA GLN A 130 5.71 0.32 13.96
C GLN A 130 5.30 -0.14 12.55
N SER A 131 6.00 -1.13 11.97
CA SER A 131 5.64 -1.70 10.69
C SER A 131 4.29 -2.42 10.73
N HIS A 132 3.66 -2.56 9.58
CA HIS A 132 2.39 -3.28 9.49
C HIS A 132 2.55 -4.74 9.96
N TYR A 133 1.62 -5.24 10.77
CA TYR A 133 1.65 -6.60 11.35
C TYR A 133 1.75 -7.72 10.29
N THR A 134 1.49 -7.39 9.04
CA THR A 134 1.60 -8.32 7.91
C THR A 134 3.01 -8.92 7.78
N HIS A 135 4.06 -8.16 8.12
CA HIS A 135 5.45 -8.63 7.97
C HIS A 135 5.75 -9.79 8.90
N GLN A 136 5.36 -9.70 10.16
CA GLN A 136 5.46 -10.82 11.10
C GLN A 136 4.62 -12.00 10.64
N ARG A 137 3.34 -11.76 10.30
CA ARG A 137 2.41 -12.82 9.89
C ARG A 137 2.89 -13.54 8.63
N MET A 138 3.36 -12.81 7.61
CA MET A 138 3.85 -13.42 6.37
C MET A 138 5.19 -14.14 6.57
N SER A 139 6.03 -13.65 7.48
CA SER A 139 7.24 -14.38 7.90
C SER A 139 6.89 -15.74 8.52
N GLU A 140 5.88 -15.79 9.40
CA GLU A 140 5.37 -17.04 9.97
C GLU A 140 4.83 -17.99 8.90
N VAL A 141 4.02 -17.50 7.96
CA VAL A 141 3.48 -18.28 6.82
C VAL A 141 4.61 -18.87 5.98
N LEU A 142 5.67 -18.10 5.75
CA LEU A 142 6.83 -18.50 4.96
C LEU A 142 7.83 -19.35 5.77
N GLY A 143 7.66 -19.54 7.08
CA GLY A 143 8.61 -20.21 7.94
C GLY A 143 9.94 -19.45 8.08
N MET A 144 9.90 -18.11 7.98
CA MET A 144 11.05 -17.22 8.16
C MET A 144 11.09 -16.70 9.59
N GLU A 145 12.29 -16.53 10.14
CA GLU A 145 12.44 -15.84 11.41
C GLU A 145 12.12 -14.34 11.23
N PHE A 146 11.37 -13.78 12.19
CA PHE A 146 11.08 -12.36 12.28
C PHE A 146 11.78 -11.73 13.49
N GLY A 147 12.20 -10.47 13.37
CA GLY A 147 12.74 -9.67 14.46
C GLY A 147 12.25 -8.23 14.36
N ALA A 148 11.58 -7.76 15.41
CA ALA A 148 11.19 -6.36 15.52
C ALA A 148 12.40 -5.52 15.93
N ILE A 149 12.59 -4.39 15.25
CA ILE A 149 13.54 -3.33 15.59
C ILE A 149 12.73 -2.20 16.26
N GLY A 150 13.24 -1.60 17.32
CA GLY A 150 12.62 -0.47 17.98
C GLY A 150 12.37 0.70 17.03
N ALA A 151 11.55 1.62 17.48
CA ALA A 151 11.30 2.87 16.78
C ALA A 151 11.75 4.06 17.62
N ASP A 152 12.13 5.16 16.97
CA ASP A 152 12.39 6.45 17.61
C ASP A 152 11.08 7.15 18.03
N GLU A 153 11.20 8.34 18.61
CA GLU A 153 10.06 9.15 19.04
C GLU A 153 9.14 9.62 17.91
N HIS A 154 9.62 9.56 16.66
CA HIS A 154 8.85 9.86 15.45
C HIS A 154 8.26 8.61 14.78
N GLY A 155 8.44 7.43 15.40
CA GLY A 155 7.93 6.15 14.87
C GLY A 155 8.77 5.54 13.75
N ARG A 156 9.99 6.06 13.48
CA ARG A 156 10.91 5.57 12.46
C ARG A 156 11.79 4.45 13.03
N MET A 157 12.25 3.53 12.21
CA MET A 157 13.15 2.45 12.61
C MET A 157 14.42 2.98 13.30
N ASP A 158 14.74 2.44 14.48
CA ASP A 158 15.98 2.73 15.21
C ASP A 158 17.18 2.12 14.48
N LEU A 159 17.98 2.97 13.83
CA LEU A 159 19.17 2.57 13.07
C LEU A 159 20.25 1.98 13.96
N GLY A 160 20.39 2.43 15.21
CA GLY A 160 21.39 1.90 16.15
C GLY A 160 21.08 0.46 16.52
N GLN A 161 19.81 0.16 16.83
CA GLN A 161 19.36 -1.20 17.10
C GLN A 161 19.42 -2.09 15.85
N LEU A 162 19.08 -1.55 14.68
CA LEU A 162 19.23 -2.24 13.41
C LEU A 162 20.69 -2.66 13.17
N GLU A 163 21.63 -1.73 13.28
CA GLU A 163 23.05 -2.00 13.07
C GLU A 163 23.57 -3.06 14.04
N GLN A 164 23.22 -2.96 15.32
CA GLN A 164 23.64 -3.96 16.32
C GLN A 164 23.08 -5.36 16.00
N THR A 165 21.83 -5.42 15.50
CA THR A 165 21.20 -6.68 15.10
C THR A 165 21.90 -7.27 13.87
N LEU A 166 22.23 -6.45 12.88
CA LEU A 166 22.94 -6.86 11.66
C LEU A 166 24.37 -7.36 12.01
N LYS A 167 25.08 -6.68 12.89
CA LYS A 167 26.40 -7.14 13.41
C LYS A 167 26.30 -8.53 14.04
N THR A 168 25.28 -8.76 14.86
CA THR A 168 25.07 -10.05 15.53
C THR A 168 24.78 -11.17 14.52
N LEU A 169 23.93 -10.91 13.52
CA LEU A 169 23.63 -11.87 12.47
C LEU A 169 24.86 -12.18 11.61
N ALA A 170 25.61 -11.16 11.20
CA ALA A 170 26.83 -11.33 10.41
C ALA A 170 27.89 -12.15 11.15
N ALA A 171 28.08 -11.93 12.46
CA ALA A 171 28.97 -12.71 13.30
C ALA A 171 28.56 -14.19 13.39
N ALA A 172 27.26 -14.49 13.21
CA ALA A 172 26.72 -15.84 13.15
C ALA A 172 26.70 -16.43 11.72
N GLY A 173 27.28 -15.74 10.73
CA GLY A 173 27.24 -16.14 9.31
C GLY A 173 25.83 -16.08 8.68
N ARG A 174 24.96 -15.25 9.20
CA ARG A 174 23.56 -15.09 8.76
C ARG A 174 23.35 -13.73 8.11
N THR A 175 22.33 -13.65 7.28
CA THR A 175 21.91 -12.43 6.61
C THR A 175 20.53 -11.96 7.08
N ALA A 176 20.13 -10.76 6.67
CA ALA A 176 18.81 -10.20 6.93
C ALA A 176 18.12 -9.74 5.65
N THR A 177 16.78 -9.73 5.69
CA THR A 177 15.92 -8.95 4.81
C THR A 177 15.32 -7.85 5.66
N ILE A 178 15.70 -6.61 5.40
CA ILE A 178 15.20 -5.43 6.13
C ILE A 178 13.97 -4.91 5.40
N VAL A 179 12.88 -4.73 6.13
CA VAL A 179 11.67 -4.08 5.64
C VAL A 179 11.67 -2.63 6.11
N ALA A 180 11.85 -1.69 5.19
CA ALA A 180 11.72 -0.27 5.45
C ALA A 180 10.31 0.19 5.11
N THR A 181 9.59 0.76 6.08
CA THR A 181 8.21 1.20 5.90
C THR A 181 8.17 2.66 5.46
N MET A 182 7.60 2.92 4.30
CA MET A 182 7.45 4.25 3.71
C MET A 182 6.05 4.82 4.01
N GLY A 183 5.79 5.09 5.27
CA GLY A 183 4.50 5.51 5.79
C GLY A 183 3.82 4.43 6.63
N THR A 184 4.07 4.44 7.94
CA THR A 184 3.46 3.48 8.88
C THR A 184 1.96 3.70 9.00
N THR A 185 1.21 2.61 9.22
CA THR A 185 -0.26 2.64 9.28
C THR A 185 -0.80 3.54 10.41
N GLY A 186 -0.13 3.56 11.56
CA GLY A 186 -0.61 4.31 12.72
C GLY A 186 -0.17 5.78 12.74
N MET A 187 0.99 6.09 12.18
CA MET A 187 1.64 7.38 12.38
C MET A 187 2.04 8.07 11.07
N GLY A 188 1.99 7.38 9.94
CA GLY A 188 2.52 7.90 8.68
C GLY A 188 4.05 8.06 8.67
N ALA A 189 4.76 7.52 9.68
CA ALA A 189 6.19 7.66 9.81
C ALA A 189 6.94 7.01 8.65
N VAL A 190 8.03 7.63 8.22
CA VAL A 190 8.86 7.20 7.08
C VAL A 190 10.20 6.71 7.60
N ASP A 191 10.50 5.42 7.42
CA ASP A 191 11.79 4.88 7.80
C ASP A 191 12.93 5.50 6.96
N PRO A 192 14.11 5.75 7.53
CA PRO A 192 15.22 6.38 6.84
C PRO A 192 15.87 5.41 5.84
N LEU A 193 15.17 5.13 4.74
CA LEU A 193 15.53 4.13 3.73
C LEU A 193 16.95 4.32 3.18
N HIS A 194 17.41 5.56 3.01
CA HIS A 194 18.75 5.86 2.51
C HIS A 194 19.84 5.32 3.44
N ASP A 195 19.69 5.50 4.77
CA ASP A 195 20.62 4.99 5.78
C ASP A 195 20.50 3.47 5.94
N ILE A 196 19.27 2.94 5.89
CA ILE A 196 19.01 1.50 5.91
C ILE A 196 19.75 0.81 4.76
N LEU A 197 19.74 1.40 3.56
CA LEU A 197 20.44 0.87 2.39
C LEU A 197 21.97 0.91 2.55
N GLU A 198 22.53 1.92 3.22
CA GLU A 198 23.96 1.96 3.53
C GLU A 198 24.33 0.83 4.52
N LEU A 199 23.57 0.66 5.58
CA LEU A 199 23.77 -0.45 6.52
C LEU A 199 23.61 -1.82 5.83
N ALA A 200 22.58 -1.97 4.99
CA ALA A 200 22.35 -3.19 4.23
C ALA A 200 23.56 -3.53 3.34
N GLY A 201 24.14 -2.53 2.68
CA GLY A 201 25.34 -2.69 1.87
C GLY A 201 26.57 -3.20 2.66
N VAL A 202 26.76 -2.71 3.89
CA VAL A 202 27.85 -3.13 4.77
C VAL A 202 27.70 -4.60 5.22
N TYR A 203 26.46 -5.02 5.51
CA TYR A 203 26.21 -6.36 6.09
C TYR A 203 25.67 -7.39 5.08
N GLY A 204 25.58 -7.04 3.79
CA GLY A 204 25.06 -7.93 2.74
C GLY A 204 23.58 -8.29 2.94
N ALA A 205 22.81 -7.39 3.55
CA ALA A 205 21.38 -7.56 3.75
C ALA A 205 20.61 -7.14 2.50
N ARG A 206 19.42 -7.73 2.32
CA ARG A 206 18.44 -7.33 1.31
C ARG A 206 17.50 -6.26 1.89
N VAL A 207 17.04 -5.33 1.07
CA VAL A 207 16.09 -4.30 1.48
C VAL A 207 14.81 -4.39 0.67
N HIS A 208 13.70 -4.52 1.38
CA HIS A 208 12.35 -4.43 0.86
C HIS A 208 11.70 -3.14 1.37
N ALA A 209 11.17 -2.29 0.49
CA ALA A 209 10.45 -1.10 0.89
C ALA A 209 8.93 -1.36 0.87
N ASP A 210 8.31 -1.40 2.05
CA ASP A 210 6.85 -1.38 2.16
C ASP A 210 6.36 0.06 1.99
N ALA A 211 6.10 0.43 0.75
CA ALA A 211 5.54 1.71 0.35
C ALA A 211 4.03 1.61 0.01
N ALA A 212 3.36 0.60 0.56
CA ALA A 212 1.93 0.37 0.32
C ALA A 212 1.08 1.61 0.59
N TYR A 213 1.40 2.35 1.66
CA TYR A 213 0.75 3.62 1.96
C TYR A 213 1.43 4.80 1.27
N GLY A 214 2.72 4.99 1.51
CA GLY A 214 3.43 6.22 1.17
C GLY A 214 3.98 6.29 -0.25
N GLY A 215 3.96 5.23 -1.06
CA GLY A 215 4.69 5.16 -2.31
C GLY A 215 4.45 6.32 -3.28
N TYR A 216 3.24 6.81 -3.35
CA TYR A 216 2.88 7.93 -4.22
C TYR A 216 3.41 9.29 -3.74
N PHE A 217 3.74 9.45 -2.45
CA PHE A 217 4.34 10.70 -1.94
C PHE A 217 5.77 10.94 -2.46
N LYS A 218 6.35 9.97 -3.14
CA LYS A 218 7.55 10.17 -3.99
C LYS A 218 7.40 11.32 -4.98
N LEU A 219 6.18 11.65 -5.37
CA LEU A 219 5.86 12.72 -6.32
C LEU A 219 5.78 14.11 -5.67
N CYS A 220 5.69 14.18 -4.34
CA CYS A 220 5.50 15.42 -3.60
C CYS A 220 6.80 16.00 -3.10
N ALA A 221 6.80 17.32 -2.82
CA ALA A 221 7.76 17.94 -1.95
C ALA A 221 7.41 17.65 -0.49
N LEU A 222 8.36 17.13 0.27
CA LEU A 222 8.19 16.81 1.69
C LEU A 222 8.87 17.86 2.56
N ASN A 223 8.44 17.98 3.81
CA ASN A 223 8.95 19.03 4.70
C ASN A 223 10.34 18.74 5.23
N GLU A 224 10.61 17.46 5.54
CA GLU A 224 11.91 17.06 6.08
C GLU A 224 12.83 16.55 4.97
N ALA A 225 14.05 17.06 4.94
CA ALA A 225 15.07 16.59 4.00
C ALA A 225 15.38 15.10 4.16
N GLY A 226 15.22 14.54 5.37
CA GLY A 226 15.35 13.09 5.62
C GLY A 226 14.29 12.26 4.92
N ASP A 227 13.03 12.70 4.93
CA ASP A 227 11.93 12.02 4.24
C ASP A 227 12.11 12.11 2.72
N GLU A 228 12.50 13.29 2.19
CA GLU A 228 12.83 13.41 0.76
C GLU A 228 13.96 12.46 0.35
N ALA A 229 15.02 12.34 1.17
CA ALA A 229 16.13 11.43 0.93
C ALA A 229 15.66 9.96 0.95
N ALA A 230 14.78 9.60 1.88
CA ALA A 230 14.22 8.25 1.96
C ALA A 230 13.40 7.90 0.71
N PHE A 231 12.50 8.78 0.26
CA PHE A 231 11.76 8.58 -0.98
C PHE A 231 12.65 8.62 -2.22
N ALA A 232 13.70 9.45 -2.25
CA ALA A 232 14.67 9.46 -3.33
C ALA A 232 15.37 8.11 -3.48
N ALA A 233 15.59 7.40 -2.36
CA ALA A 233 16.29 6.12 -2.31
C ALA A 233 15.43 4.90 -2.72
N LEU A 234 14.12 5.03 -2.96
CA LEU A 234 13.23 3.91 -3.32
C LEU A 234 13.77 3.06 -4.48
N GLY A 235 14.31 3.69 -5.52
CA GLY A 235 14.90 2.98 -6.67
C GLY A 235 16.15 2.16 -6.35
N ARG A 236 16.68 2.24 -5.14
CA ARG A 236 17.82 1.43 -4.67
C ARG A 236 17.38 0.16 -3.96
N ALA A 237 16.16 0.08 -3.42
CA ALA A 237 15.62 -1.10 -2.75
C ALA A 237 15.56 -2.30 -3.72
N ASP A 238 15.62 -3.52 -3.20
CA ASP A 238 15.53 -4.76 -4.00
C ASP A 238 14.11 -5.05 -4.47
N SER A 239 13.14 -4.69 -3.66
CA SER A 239 11.71 -4.78 -3.98
C SER A 239 10.92 -3.67 -3.31
N VAL A 240 9.82 -3.27 -3.93
CA VAL A 240 8.91 -2.23 -3.43
C VAL A 240 7.47 -2.71 -3.55
N VAL A 241 6.66 -2.44 -2.55
CA VAL A 241 5.20 -2.63 -2.58
C VAL A 241 4.51 -1.27 -2.60
N ILE A 242 3.49 -1.13 -3.44
CA ILE A 242 2.62 0.05 -3.51
C ILE A 242 1.17 -0.43 -3.56
N ASP A 243 0.25 0.24 -2.87
CA ASP A 243 -1.17 -0.05 -2.94
C ASP A 243 -1.94 1.05 -3.71
N PRO A 244 -2.20 0.88 -5.02
CA PRO A 244 -3.01 1.83 -5.77
C PRO A 244 -4.42 2.02 -5.19
N HIS A 245 -4.97 1.03 -4.48
CA HIS A 245 -6.26 1.18 -3.80
C HIS A 245 -6.21 2.07 -2.54
N LYS A 246 -5.01 2.53 -2.12
CA LYS A 246 -4.87 3.56 -1.08
C LYS A 246 -4.82 4.96 -1.74
N HIS A 247 -3.63 5.45 -2.07
CA HIS A 247 -3.47 6.79 -2.67
C HIS A 247 -3.59 6.82 -4.19
N GLY A 248 -3.58 5.65 -4.86
CA GLY A 248 -3.66 5.56 -6.33
C GLY A 248 -5.07 5.71 -6.91
N LEU A 249 -6.07 6.11 -6.11
CA LEU A 249 -7.45 6.39 -6.53
C LEU A 249 -8.19 5.17 -7.12
N GLN A 250 -7.78 3.95 -6.77
CA GLN A 250 -8.35 2.71 -7.31
C GLN A 250 -9.41 2.09 -6.39
N PRO A 251 -10.34 1.31 -6.96
CA PRO A 251 -11.14 0.36 -6.18
C PRO A 251 -10.24 -0.62 -5.41
N TYR A 252 -10.74 -1.12 -4.27
CA TYR A 252 -10.04 -2.16 -3.50
C TYR A 252 -9.77 -3.41 -4.33
N GLY A 253 -8.67 -4.12 -3.96
CA GLY A 253 -8.17 -5.26 -4.72
C GLY A 253 -7.09 -4.86 -5.74
N CYS A 254 -6.41 -3.74 -5.51
CA CYS A 254 -5.31 -3.25 -6.34
C CYS A 254 -4.10 -2.90 -5.49
N GLY A 255 -3.23 -3.86 -5.24
CA GLY A 255 -1.86 -3.72 -4.75
C GLY A 255 -0.88 -3.93 -5.89
N ALA A 256 0.39 -3.67 -5.68
CA ALA A 256 1.47 -3.94 -6.63
C ALA A 256 2.74 -4.37 -5.92
N VAL A 257 3.43 -5.38 -6.45
CA VAL A 257 4.79 -5.74 -6.07
C VAL A 257 5.73 -5.50 -7.24
N LEU A 258 6.85 -4.84 -6.97
CA LEU A 258 7.88 -4.52 -7.95
C LEU A 258 9.25 -5.01 -7.46
N PHE A 259 10.01 -5.61 -8.37
CA PHE A 259 11.38 -6.07 -8.15
C PHE A 259 12.33 -5.30 -9.06
N LYS A 260 13.45 -4.85 -8.49
CA LYS A 260 14.50 -4.13 -9.20
C LYS A 260 15.20 -5.01 -10.22
N ASN A 261 15.42 -6.28 -9.85
CA ASN A 261 16.13 -7.23 -10.69
C ASN A 261 15.16 -8.15 -11.44
N PRO A 262 15.00 -8.00 -12.77
CA PRO A 262 14.07 -8.84 -13.52
C PRO A 262 14.42 -10.34 -13.51
N LYS A 263 15.67 -10.70 -13.17
CA LYS A 263 16.08 -12.11 -13.05
C LYS A 263 15.40 -12.85 -11.89
N GLU A 264 14.79 -12.13 -10.95
CA GLU A 264 14.02 -12.72 -9.86
C GLU A 264 12.76 -13.44 -10.34
N GLY A 265 12.28 -13.12 -11.53
CA GLY A 265 11.21 -13.86 -12.21
C GLY A 265 11.43 -15.36 -12.33
N LYS A 266 12.71 -15.81 -12.32
CA LYS A 266 13.05 -17.23 -12.32
C LYS A 266 12.39 -18.03 -11.17
N PHE A 267 12.12 -17.40 -10.03
CA PHE A 267 11.52 -18.06 -8.88
C PHE A 267 10.03 -18.35 -9.07
N TYR A 268 9.36 -17.56 -9.91
CA TYR A 268 7.95 -17.76 -10.24
C TYR A 268 7.73 -18.83 -11.31
N LYS A 269 8.77 -19.11 -12.11
CA LYS A 269 8.68 -20.08 -13.20
C LYS A 269 8.45 -21.50 -12.63
N HIS A 270 7.43 -22.15 -13.07
CA HIS A 270 7.13 -23.56 -12.76
C HIS A 270 6.69 -24.33 -14.00
N ASP A 271 6.98 -25.63 -14.01
CA ASP A 271 6.52 -26.52 -15.06
C ASP A 271 5.07 -26.95 -14.75
N SER A 272 4.11 -26.28 -15.37
CA SER A 272 2.71 -26.69 -15.31
C SER A 272 2.26 -27.16 -16.68
N PRO A 273 1.58 -28.32 -16.78
CA PRO A 273 1.04 -28.78 -18.05
C PRO A 273 -0.11 -27.92 -18.58
N TYR A 274 -0.60 -26.99 -17.77
CA TYR A 274 -1.73 -26.11 -18.08
C TYR A 274 -1.34 -24.66 -18.34
N THR A 275 -0.08 -24.28 -18.07
CA THR A 275 0.39 -22.90 -18.27
C THR A 275 1.23 -22.86 -19.54
N TYR A 276 0.68 -22.26 -20.58
CA TYR A 276 1.41 -22.03 -21.81
C TYR A 276 2.23 -20.74 -21.67
N PHE A 277 3.54 -20.87 -21.54
CA PHE A 277 4.43 -19.72 -21.66
C PHE A 277 4.54 -19.37 -23.15
N THR A 278 3.82 -18.32 -23.55
CA THR A 278 3.72 -17.92 -24.95
C THR A 278 4.81 -16.95 -25.37
N SER A 279 5.63 -16.46 -24.44
CA SER A 279 6.72 -15.54 -24.74
C SER A 279 8.06 -15.99 -24.14
N ASP A 280 9.17 -15.71 -24.84
CA ASP A 280 10.52 -15.88 -24.31
C ASP A 280 10.84 -14.87 -23.20
N GLN A 281 10.01 -13.87 -23.02
CA GLN A 281 10.13 -12.85 -21.98
C GLN A 281 9.25 -13.20 -20.79
N LEU A 282 9.90 -13.48 -19.68
CA LEU A 282 9.22 -13.72 -18.41
C LEU A 282 8.63 -12.41 -17.86
N HIS A 283 7.32 -12.32 -17.74
CA HIS A 283 6.66 -11.26 -16.97
C HIS A 283 5.73 -11.88 -15.92
N LEU A 284 5.64 -11.24 -14.74
CA LEU A 284 4.92 -11.83 -13.61
C LEU A 284 3.38 -11.82 -13.78
N GLY A 285 2.86 -11.09 -14.77
CA GLY A 285 1.44 -11.15 -15.12
C GLY A 285 0.96 -12.54 -15.48
N GLU A 286 1.84 -13.38 -16.06
CA GLU A 286 1.52 -14.77 -16.44
C GLU A 286 1.67 -15.77 -15.29
N ILE A 287 2.55 -15.49 -14.31
CA ILE A 287 2.93 -16.44 -13.26
C ILE A 287 3.02 -15.73 -11.91
N THR A 288 1.90 -15.57 -11.25
CA THR A 288 1.84 -14.98 -9.90
C THR A 288 1.50 -16.04 -8.87
N LEU A 289 1.77 -15.78 -7.59
CA LEU A 289 1.36 -16.71 -6.54
C LEU A 289 -0.16 -16.77 -6.36
N GLU A 290 -0.88 -15.72 -6.76
CA GLU A 290 -2.34 -15.70 -6.71
C GLU A 290 -3.00 -16.52 -7.83
N CYS A 291 -2.26 -16.87 -8.88
CA CYS A 291 -2.77 -17.49 -10.10
C CYS A 291 -3.90 -16.66 -10.74
N SER A 292 -5.16 -17.12 -10.65
CA SER A 292 -6.31 -16.41 -11.24
C SER A 292 -6.55 -15.08 -10.53
N ARG A 293 -6.57 -13.98 -11.32
CA ARG A 293 -6.72 -12.59 -10.84
C ARG A 293 -7.66 -11.83 -11.78
N PRO A 294 -8.49 -10.91 -11.25
CA PRO A 294 -9.33 -10.08 -12.10
C PRO A 294 -8.48 -9.09 -12.91
N GLY A 295 -8.71 -9.00 -14.21
CA GLY A 295 -8.07 -8.00 -15.05
C GLY A 295 -8.58 -6.56 -14.81
N ALA A 296 -9.74 -6.42 -14.16
CA ALA A 296 -10.38 -5.13 -13.91
C ALA A 296 -9.51 -4.13 -13.13
N ALA A 297 -8.63 -4.59 -12.21
CA ALA A 297 -7.72 -3.72 -11.49
C ALA A 297 -6.68 -3.06 -12.42
N ALA A 298 -6.19 -3.80 -13.41
CA ALA A 298 -5.22 -3.29 -14.40
C ALA A 298 -5.84 -2.21 -15.29
N GLU A 299 -7.05 -2.44 -15.81
CA GLU A 299 -7.75 -1.47 -16.66
C GLU A 299 -8.12 -0.19 -15.91
N ALA A 300 -8.62 -0.33 -14.68
CA ALA A 300 -8.95 0.82 -13.85
C ALA A 300 -7.72 1.68 -13.52
N LEU A 301 -6.61 1.02 -13.17
CA LEU A 301 -5.35 1.72 -12.90
C LEU A 301 -4.80 2.37 -14.16
N TRP A 302 -4.76 1.65 -15.28
CA TRP A 302 -4.30 2.19 -16.56
C TRP A 302 -5.08 3.44 -16.97
N ALA A 303 -6.41 3.39 -16.92
CA ALA A 303 -7.26 4.53 -17.26
C ALA A 303 -6.97 5.74 -16.36
N THR A 304 -6.73 5.50 -15.06
CA THR A 304 -6.37 6.57 -14.12
C THR A 304 -5.01 7.17 -14.44
N LEU A 305 -4.02 6.35 -14.77
CA LEU A 305 -2.67 6.81 -15.12
C LEU A 305 -2.62 7.57 -16.44
N GLN A 306 -3.51 7.25 -17.41
CA GLN A 306 -3.67 8.06 -18.63
C GLN A 306 -4.19 9.47 -18.32
N LYS A 307 -5.08 9.59 -17.34
CA LYS A 307 -5.63 10.89 -16.93
C LYS A 307 -4.69 11.66 -16.01
N PHE A 308 -4.01 10.96 -15.11
CA PHE A 308 -3.13 11.51 -14.09
C PHE A 308 -1.77 10.83 -14.16
N PRO A 309 -0.89 11.25 -15.07
CA PRO A 309 0.48 10.76 -15.11
C PRO A 309 1.21 10.96 -13.78
N LEU A 310 2.12 10.04 -13.46
CA LEU A 310 2.88 10.02 -12.20
C LEU A 310 4.10 10.97 -12.27
N ASP A 311 3.84 12.24 -12.55
CA ASP A 311 4.86 13.26 -12.69
C ASP A 311 4.93 14.14 -11.43
N LYS A 312 6.15 14.52 -11.01
CA LYS A 312 6.35 15.52 -9.97
C LYS A 312 5.71 16.85 -10.41
N GLY A 313 4.92 17.46 -9.52
CA GLY A 313 4.20 18.70 -9.79
C GLY A 313 3.02 18.56 -10.75
N GLY A 314 2.73 17.35 -11.27
CA GLY A 314 1.53 17.07 -12.05
C GLY A 314 0.25 17.08 -11.21
N GLU A 315 -0.91 16.95 -11.86
CA GLU A 315 -2.21 17.00 -11.16
C GLU A 315 -2.32 15.91 -10.06
N PHE A 316 -1.76 14.73 -10.30
CA PHE A 316 -1.75 13.65 -9.30
C PHE A 316 -0.95 14.07 -8.05
N ALA A 317 0.26 14.61 -8.23
CA ALA A 317 1.09 15.10 -7.13
C ALA A 317 0.39 16.22 -6.35
N GLN A 318 -0.23 17.19 -7.04
CA GLN A 318 -0.95 18.29 -6.41
C GLN A 318 -2.10 17.80 -5.50
N ARG A 319 -2.81 16.73 -5.88
CA ARG A 319 -3.84 16.13 -5.04
C ARG A 319 -3.27 15.58 -3.73
N LEU A 320 -2.11 14.94 -3.78
CA LEU A 320 -1.41 14.46 -2.59
C LEU A 320 -0.87 15.62 -1.74
N GLU A 321 -0.36 16.65 -2.36
CA GLU A 321 0.12 17.85 -1.68
C GLU A 321 -1.03 18.56 -0.91
N HIS A 322 -2.26 18.53 -1.46
CA HIS A 322 -3.43 19.01 -0.71
C HIS A 322 -3.72 18.18 0.53
N SER A 323 -3.56 16.83 0.47
CA SER A 323 -3.75 16.00 1.68
C SER A 323 -2.67 16.24 2.72
N LEU A 324 -1.41 16.43 2.30
CA LEU A 324 -0.31 16.83 3.18
C LEU A 324 -0.60 18.18 3.86
N ALA A 325 -1.03 19.17 3.09
CA ALA A 325 -1.37 20.50 3.61
C ALA A 325 -2.55 20.44 4.60
N ALA A 326 -3.57 19.62 4.31
CA ALA A 326 -4.71 19.42 5.19
C ALA A 326 -4.30 18.77 6.52
N ALA A 327 -3.44 17.76 6.50
CA ALA A 327 -2.93 17.12 7.71
C ALA A 327 -2.16 18.12 8.59
N ARG A 328 -1.29 18.92 8.00
CA ARG A 328 -0.54 19.97 8.71
C ARG A 328 -1.47 21.04 9.29
N GLY A 329 -2.44 21.51 8.52
CA GLY A 329 -3.43 22.49 8.98
C GLY A 329 -4.25 21.96 10.16
N LEU A 330 -4.66 20.70 10.12
CA LEU A 330 -5.36 20.06 11.23
C LEU A 330 -4.44 19.92 12.45
N THR A 331 -3.20 19.49 12.26
CA THR A 331 -2.21 19.38 13.35
C THR A 331 -2.01 20.72 14.04
N GLN A 332 -1.80 21.81 13.29
CA GLN A 332 -1.65 23.16 13.87
C GLN A 332 -2.91 23.58 14.63
N SER A 333 -4.10 23.37 14.07
CA SER A 333 -5.35 23.71 14.75
C SER A 333 -5.53 22.96 16.08
N LEU A 334 -5.18 21.67 16.11
CA LEU A 334 -5.25 20.85 17.33
C LEU A 334 -4.21 21.28 18.37
N GLU A 335 -3.01 21.70 17.94
CA GLU A 335 -1.99 22.24 18.82
C GLU A 335 -2.43 23.56 19.44
N ASP A 336 -3.02 24.46 18.66
CA ASP A 336 -3.57 25.74 19.13
C ASP A 336 -4.71 25.53 20.14
N GLU A 337 -5.50 24.48 20.00
CA GLU A 337 -6.55 24.05 20.93
C GLU A 337 -5.99 23.30 22.17
N GLY A 338 -4.67 23.13 22.25
CA GLY A 338 -3.99 22.56 23.41
C GLY A 338 -3.91 21.03 23.42
N TYR A 339 -4.12 20.35 22.31
CA TYR A 339 -3.83 18.94 22.18
C TYR A 339 -2.33 18.67 22.07
N TRP A 340 -1.91 17.49 22.46
CA TRP A 340 -0.62 16.95 22.04
C TRP A 340 -0.76 16.42 20.63
N VAL A 341 0.15 16.78 19.77
CA VAL A 341 0.17 16.35 18.37
C VAL A 341 1.55 15.81 18.01
N MET A 342 1.61 14.93 17.02
CA MET A 342 2.85 14.52 16.37
C MET A 342 2.95 15.27 15.03
N ASP A 343 4.12 15.79 14.71
CA ASP A 343 4.36 16.40 13.40
C ASP A 343 4.22 15.37 12.29
N PRO A 344 3.29 15.55 11.32
CA PRO A 344 3.00 14.54 10.31
C PRO A 344 4.08 14.50 9.23
N ALA A 345 4.76 13.37 9.07
CA ALA A 345 5.65 13.11 7.93
C ALA A 345 4.87 13.05 6.62
N LEU A 346 3.69 12.42 6.65
CA LEU A 346 2.74 12.31 5.53
C LEU A 346 1.37 12.91 5.90
N ASP A 347 0.28 12.35 5.40
CA ASP A 347 -1.08 12.85 5.59
C ASP A 347 -1.86 12.18 6.74
N ILE A 348 -1.14 11.66 7.75
CA ILE A 348 -1.74 11.11 8.98
C ILE A 348 -1.47 12.08 10.13
N CYS A 349 -2.54 12.61 10.71
CA CYS A 349 -2.48 13.45 11.91
C CYS A 349 -2.69 12.58 13.15
N VAL A 350 -1.69 12.54 14.05
CA VAL A 350 -1.76 11.82 15.32
C VAL A 350 -1.86 12.82 16.47
N PHE A 351 -2.86 12.66 17.31
CA PHE A 351 -3.09 13.58 18.44
C PHE A 351 -3.68 12.89 19.65
N SER A 352 -3.58 13.54 20.81
CA SER A 352 -4.13 13.12 22.08
C SER A 352 -4.37 14.32 22.99
N LYS A 353 -5.18 14.16 24.05
CA LYS A 353 -5.26 15.18 25.11
C LYS A 353 -3.89 15.41 25.74
N LYS A 354 -3.53 16.66 25.99
CA LYS A 354 -2.25 17.04 26.59
C LYS A 354 -2.25 16.75 28.09
N GLY A 355 -1.10 16.37 28.62
CA GLY A 355 -0.90 16.20 30.08
C GLY A 355 -1.37 14.87 30.65
N LEU A 356 -1.81 13.92 29.85
CA LEU A 356 -2.15 12.58 30.28
C LEU A 356 -0.88 11.74 30.56
N LYS A 357 -0.98 10.84 31.55
CA LYS A 357 0.03 9.80 31.73
C LYS A 357 -0.17 8.71 30.66
N ALA A 358 0.91 8.03 30.28
CA ALA A 358 0.85 6.95 29.30
C ALA A 358 -0.19 5.87 29.63
N SER A 359 -0.41 5.57 30.92
CA SER A 359 -1.42 4.62 31.38
C SER A 359 -2.88 5.10 31.21
N GLU A 360 -3.09 6.40 31.02
CA GLU A 360 -4.40 7.04 30.92
C GLU A 360 -4.78 7.32 29.46
N VAL A 361 -3.79 7.53 28.58
CA VAL A 361 -3.98 7.94 27.19
C VAL A 361 -4.94 7.04 26.42
N SER A 362 -4.78 5.71 26.53
CA SER A 362 -5.60 4.76 25.77
C SER A 362 -7.07 4.77 26.19
N ALA A 363 -7.36 5.00 27.47
CA ALA A 363 -8.74 5.07 27.98
C ALA A 363 -9.41 6.38 27.53
N GLU A 364 -8.73 7.50 27.71
CA GLU A 364 -9.22 8.83 27.32
C GLU A 364 -9.41 8.95 25.80
N ASN A 365 -8.47 8.43 25.01
CA ASN A 365 -8.61 8.44 23.56
C ASN A 365 -9.77 7.55 23.07
N ARG A 366 -10.06 6.46 23.76
CA ARG A 366 -11.22 5.61 23.47
C ARG A 366 -12.53 6.35 23.77
N GLU A 367 -12.63 7.02 24.92
CA GLU A 367 -13.80 7.82 25.26
C GLU A 367 -14.04 8.94 24.26
N PHE A 368 -12.98 9.68 23.91
CA PHE A 368 -13.02 10.72 22.87
C PHE A 368 -13.47 10.16 21.52
N PHE A 369 -12.90 9.04 21.08
CA PHE A 369 -13.29 8.37 19.83
C PHE A 369 -14.78 8.01 19.82
N GLU A 370 -15.30 7.45 20.91
CA GLU A 370 -16.72 7.06 21.03
C GLU A 370 -17.65 8.28 21.05
N GLU A 371 -17.21 9.37 21.68
CA GLU A 371 -17.93 10.64 21.69
C GLU A 371 -18.02 11.24 20.29
N GLN A 372 -16.89 11.32 19.56
CA GLN A 372 -16.86 11.81 18.20
C GLN A 372 -17.72 10.93 17.26
N ALA A 373 -17.67 9.62 17.39
CA ALA A 373 -18.50 8.70 16.62
C ALA A 373 -20.00 8.95 16.84
N ARG A 374 -20.43 9.23 18.10
CA ARG A 374 -21.81 9.62 18.41
C ARG A 374 -22.19 10.96 17.79
N ALA A 375 -21.24 11.86 17.60
CA ALA A 375 -21.42 13.14 16.90
C ALA A 375 -21.36 13.01 15.37
N GLY A 376 -21.13 11.81 14.85
CA GLY A 376 -21.04 11.55 13.40
C GLY A 376 -19.66 11.76 12.79
N VAL A 377 -18.64 12.01 13.62
CA VAL A 377 -17.25 12.13 13.18
C VAL A 377 -16.51 10.80 13.41
N HIS A 378 -16.02 10.20 12.35
CA HIS A 378 -15.38 8.89 12.40
C HIS A 378 -13.85 9.04 12.33
N LEU A 379 -13.18 8.67 13.43
CA LEU A 379 -11.73 8.68 13.59
C LEU A 379 -11.18 7.26 13.57
N ALA A 380 -9.86 7.10 13.66
CA ALA A 380 -9.20 5.82 13.92
C ALA A 380 -8.51 5.86 15.29
N LEU A 381 -8.51 4.72 16.00
CA LEU A 381 -7.72 4.54 17.22
C LEU A 381 -6.40 3.85 16.89
N PHE A 382 -5.32 4.48 17.31
CA PHE A 382 -3.97 3.92 17.30
C PHE A 382 -3.53 3.61 18.74
N LYS A 383 -2.86 2.46 18.96
CA LYS A 383 -2.36 2.01 20.27
C LYS A 383 -0.84 2.06 20.28
#